data_7b1217581c20987599a821e47ac5d8af
#
_entry.id   7b1217581c20987599a821e47ac5d8af
#
_cell.length_a   1.000
_cell.length_b   1.000
_cell.length_c   1.000
_cell.angle_alpha   90.00
_cell.angle_beta   90.00
_cell.angle_gamma   90.00
#
_symmetry.space_group_name_H-M   'P 1'
#
loop_
_entity.id
_entity.type
_entity.pdbx_description
1 polymer ?
#
loop_
_entity_poly.entity_id
_entity_poly.type
_entity_poly.pdbx_seq_one_letter_code
_entity_poly.pdbx_strand_id
1 'polypeptide(L)'
;MRIDILTVVPELLVSPLNESILKRAQEGGFAEIHIHNIRDYSEDKHHKVDDYPFGGEAGMVMKIEPVFRCIEKLKSERHYDEIIFTSPDGIRYDQHEANRLSTLENIIILCGHYKGIDYRIREHLITREISVGDYVLTGGELAAAIITDSVVRLLPGAIVDEASALTDCFQDDLLAPPVYTRPAEFNGWKVPDVLLSGNFAEIAKWQDEQAYARTKALRPDLLEE
;
A
#
# COMPACT_ATOMS: atom_id res chain seq x y z
N MET A 1 -12.13 -4.73 7.37
CA MET A 1 -11.52 -3.40 7.12
C MET A 1 -12.16 -2.76 5.90
N ARG A 2 -12.38 -1.44 5.90
CA ARG A 2 -12.84 -0.71 4.71
C ARG A 2 -11.80 0.32 4.25
N ILE A 3 -11.58 0.38 2.92
CA ILE A 3 -10.66 1.30 2.25
C ILE A 3 -11.43 2.05 1.17
N ASP A 4 -11.56 3.37 1.31
CA ASP A 4 -12.17 4.26 0.34
C ASP A 4 -11.08 5.05 -0.39
N ILE A 5 -10.92 4.83 -1.70
CA ILE A 5 -9.87 5.47 -2.51
C ILE A 5 -10.50 6.56 -3.36
N LEU A 6 -10.05 7.80 -3.15
CA LEU A 6 -10.50 8.98 -3.87
C LEU A 6 -9.53 9.31 -4.99
N THR A 7 -10.00 9.33 -6.23
CA THR A 7 -9.18 9.55 -7.42
C THR A 7 -9.93 10.33 -8.50
N VAL A 8 -9.20 10.92 -9.43
CA VAL A 8 -9.74 11.53 -10.65
C VAL A 8 -9.64 10.58 -11.86
N VAL A 9 -8.99 9.40 -11.70
CA VAL A 9 -8.79 8.39 -12.75
C VAL A 9 -9.09 6.98 -12.18
N PRO A 10 -10.35 6.68 -11.86
CA PRO A 10 -10.75 5.41 -11.21
C PRO A 10 -10.36 4.17 -12.02
N GLU A 11 -10.28 4.26 -13.34
CA GLU A 11 -9.96 3.15 -14.24
C GLU A 11 -8.58 2.53 -13.96
N LEU A 12 -7.61 3.33 -13.45
CA LEU A 12 -6.27 2.84 -13.11
C LEU A 12 -6.27 1.84 -11.95
N LEU A 13 -7.32 1.84 -11.14
CA LEU A 13 -7.42 1.02 -9.93
C LEU A 13 -8.28 -0.24 -10.13
N VAL A 14 -9.08 -0.31 -11.20
CA VAL A 14 -10.04 -1.40 -11.39
C VAL A 14 -9.36 -2.76 -11.46
N SER A 15 -8.31 -2.90 -12.29
CA SER A 15 -7.63 -4.19 -12.45
C SER A 15 -6.82 -4.60 -11.20
N PRO A 16 -5.89 -3.79 -10.68
CA PRO A 16 -5.04 -4.23 -9.57
C PRO A 16 -5.83 -4.55 -8.29
N LEU A 17 -6.97 -3.91 -8.05
CA LEU A 17 -7.75 -4.11 -6.84
C LEU A 17 -8.80 -5.24 -6.96
N ASN A 18 -9.04 -5.78 -8.16
CA ASN A 18 -10.07 -6.80 -8.39
C ASN A 18 -9.52 -8.13 -8.90
N GLU A 19 -8.25 -8.42 -8.63
CA GLU A 19 -7.61 -9.67 -9.02
C GLU A 19 -6.91 -10.34 -7.84
N SER A 20 -6.63 -11.64 -7.97
CA SER A 20 -5.81 -12.46 -7.06
C SER A 20 -6.26 -12.38 -5.59
N ILE A 21 -5.36 -12.03 -4.68
CA ILE A 21 -5.58 -12.00 -3.23
C ILE A 21 -6.58 -10.91 -2.87
N LEU A 22 -6.48 -9.71 -3.45
CA LEU A 22 -7.40 -8.61 -3.16
C LEU A 22 -8.85 -8.93 -3.53
N LYS A 23 -9.06 -9.60 -4.67
CA LYS A 23 -10.39 -10.09 -5.05
C LYS A 23 -10.93 -11.09 -4.03
N ARG A 24 -10.14 -12.09 -3.65
CA ARG A 24 -10.55 -13.11 -2.66
C ARG A 24 -10.83 -12.51 -1.30
N ALA A 25 -10.03 -11.53 -0.86
CA ALA A 25 -10.24 -10.83 0.41
C ALA A 25 -11.57 -10.07 0.42
N GLN A 26 -11.95 -9.45 -0.69
CA GLN A 26 -13.24 -8.78 -0.83
C GLN A 26 -14.40 -9.78 -0.89
N GLU A 27 -14.29 -10.84 -1.69
CA GLU A 27 -15.29 -11.92 -1.78
C GLU A 27 -15.47 -12.65 -0.44
N GLY A 28 -14.41 -12.78 0.35
CA GLY A 28 -14.43 -13.34 1.70
C GLY A 28 -14.94 -12.40 2.79
N GLY A 29 -15.18 -11.12 2.46
CA GLY A 29 -15.64 -10.11 3.42
C GLY A 29 -14.56 -9.63 4.40
N PHE A 30 -13.28 -9.92 4.15
CA PHE A 30 -12.16 -9.45 4.99
C PHE A 30 -11.82 -7.99 4.73
N ALA A 31 -12.00 -7.54 3.49
CA ALA A 31 -11.81 -6.15 3.08
C ALA A 31 -12.98 -5.67 2.20
N GLU A 32 -13.32 -4.39 2.34
CA GLU A 32 -14.21 -3.66 1.43
C GLU A 32 -13.38 -2.54 0.79
N ILE A 33 -13.23 -2.56 -0.55
CA ILE A 33 -12.47 -1.55 -1.28
C ILE A 33 -13.44 -0.80 -2.20
N HIS A 34 -13.52 0.52 -2.00
CA HIS A 34 -14.40 1.39 -2.79
C HIS A 34 -13.59 2.48 -3.48
N ILE A 35 -13.81 2.63 -4.78
CA ILE A 35 -13.15 3.67 -5.60
C ILE A 35 -14.17 4.79 -5.85
N HIS A 36 -13.82 6.00 -5.46
CA HIS A 36 -14.64 7.19 -5.61
C HIS A 36 -14.05 8.10 -6.67
N ASN A 37 -14.83 8.41 -7.71
CA ASN A 37 -14.45 9.41 -8.69
C ASN A 37 -14.72 10.81 -8.11
N ILE A 38 -13.66 11.57 -7.84
CA ILE A 38 -13.77 12.94 -7.29
C ILE A 38 -14.57 13.85 -8.22
N ARG A 39 -14.62 13.57 -9.53
CA ARG A 39 -15.40 14.34 -10.49
C ARG A 39 -16.91 14.32 -10.21
N ASP A 40 -17.42 13.26 -9.58
CA ASP A 40 -18.84 13.14 -9.23
C ASP A 40 -19.25 14.10 -8.12
N TYR A 41 -18.28 14.66 -7.40
CA TYR A 41 -18.48 15.66 -6.34
C TYR A 41 -18.22 17.09 -6.79
N SER A 42 -17.98 17.30 -8.10
CA SER A 42 -17.84 18.61 -8.69
C SER A 42 -19.22 19.20 -9.07
N GLU A 43 -19.48 20.43 -8.64
CA GLU A 43 -20.67 21.20 -9.06
C GLU A 43 -20.44 21.94 -10.38
N ASP A 44 -19.23 21.85 -10.93
CA ASP A 44 -18.92 22.42 -12.23
C ASP A 44 -19.69 21.71 -13.36
N LYS A 45 -20.21 22.46 -14.32
CA LYS A 45 -20.97 21.95 -15.48
C LYS A 45 -20.21 20.85 -16.26
N HIS A 46 -18.88 20.89 -16.24
CA HIS A 46 -18.00 19.96 -16.96
C HIS A 46 -17.27 19.01 -16.00
N HIS A 47 -17.73 18.89 -14.75
CA HIS A 47 -17.11 18.07 -13.72
C HIS A 47 -15.61 18.36 -13.51
N LYS A 48 -15.22 19.63 -13.64
CA LYS A 48 -13.84 20.05 -13.41
C LYS A 48 -13.46 19.88 -11.95
N VAL A 49 -12.27 19.34 -11.72
CA VAL A 49 -11.69 19.07 -10.39
C VAL A 49 -10.35 19.77 -10.20
N ASP A 50 -9.91 20.55 -11.17
CA ASP A 50 -8.62 21.23 -11.20
C ASP A 50 -8.78 22.69 -11.68
N ASP A 51 -7.82 23.53 -11.30
CA ASP A 51 -7.76 24.94 -11.72
C ASP A 51 -6.30 25.42 -11.68
N TYR A 52 -6.05 26.62 -12.22
CA TYR A 52 -4.75 27.25 -12.17
C TYR A 52 -4.37 27.64 -10.73
N PRO A 53 -3.10 27.43 -10.33
CA PRO A 53 -2.66 27.85 -9.01
C PRO A 53 -2.64 29.38 -8.88
N PHE A 54 -2.93 29.86 -7.69
CA PHE A 54 -2.60 31.25 -7.35
C PHE A 54 -1.09 31.45 -7.43
N GLY A 55 -0.64 32.64 -7.81
CA GLY A 55 0.79 32.97 -7.96
C GLY A 55 1.33 32.79 -9.38
N GLY A 56 0.52 32.23 -10.33
CA GLY A 56 0.85 32.21 -11.76
C GLY A 56 1.83 31.12 -12.18
N GLU A 57 2.05 30.09 -11.35
CA GLU A 57 2.87 28.95 -11.74
C GLU A 57 2.20 28.10 -12.83
N ALA A 58 3.03 27.43 -13.65
CA ALA A 58 2.55 26.54 -14.70
C ALA A 58 1.97 25.23 -14.13
N GLY A 59 0.94 24.70 -14.78
CA GLY A 59 0.27 23.46 -14.40
C GLY A 59 -1.07 23.70 -13.70
N MET A 60 -1.78 22.61 -13.43
CA MET A 60 -3.09 22.60 -12.76
C MET A 60 -2.96 22.05 -11.36
N VAL A 61 -3.87 22.41 -10.46
CA VAL A 61 -3.92 21.96 -9.07
C VAL A 61 -5.32 21.43 -8.78
N MET A 62 -5.43 20.33 -8.04
CA MET A 62 -6.72 19.78 -7.62
C MET A 62 -7.43 20.77 -6.70
N LYS A 63 -8.68 21.05 -7.03
CA LYS A 63 -9.54 21.95 -6.28
C LYS A 63 -9.96 21.37 -4.94
N ILE A 64 -10.08 22.22 -3.93
CA ILE A 64 -10.49 21.81 -2.59
C ILE A 64 -11.96 21.36 -2.53
N GLU A 65 -12.88 22.02 -3.24
CA GLU A 65 -14.31 21.80 -3.06
C GLU A 65 -14.77 20.36 -3.39
N PRO A 66 -14.39 19.72 -4.54
CA PRO A 66 -14.79 18.36 -4.84
C PRO A 66 -14.20 17.35 -3.85
N VAL A 67 -12.94 17.54 -3.44
CA VAL A 67 -12.28 16.68 -2.46
C VAL A 67 -12.96 16.80 -1.10
N PHE A 68 -13.22 18.01 -0.63
CA PHE A 68 -13.92 18.27 0.62
C PHE A 68 -15.29 17.61 0.66
N ARG A 69 -16.11 17.79 -0.40
CA ARG A 69 -17.45 17.19 -0.47
C ARG A 69 -17.39 15.65 -0.45
N CYS A 70 -16.44 15.06 -1.15
CA CYS A 70 -16.25 13.62 -1.14
C CYS A 70 -15.92 13.11 0.25
N ILE A 71 -14.94 13.70 0.92
CA ILE A 71 -14.51 13.32 2.28
C ILE A 71 -15.66 13.52 3.28
N GLU A 72 -16.32 14.67 3.28
CA GLU A 72 -17.43 14.96 4.21
C GLU A 72 -18.62 14.01 3.99
N LYS A 73 -18.92 13.65 2.73
CA LYS A 73 -19.94 12.64 2.44
C LYS A 73 -19.59 11.30 3.09
N LEU A 74 -18.37 10.84 2.93
CA LEU A 74 -17.90 9.59 3.53
C LEU A 74 -17.91 9.65 5.06
N LYS A 75 -17.43 10.74 5.65
CA LYS A 75 -17.46 10.98 7.10
C LYS A 75 -18.87 11.06 7.67
N SER A 76 -19.84 11.48 6.87
CA SER A 76 -21.25 11.49 7.31
C SER A 76 -21.87 10.08 7.44
N GLU A 77 -21.27 9.09 6.81
CA GLU A 77 -21.74 7.70 6.79
C GLU A 77 -21.06 6.83 7.86
N ARG A 78 -19.79 7.14 8.18
CA ARG A 78 -18.98 6.38 9.14
C ARG A 78 -17.82 7.17 9.71
N HIS A 79 -17.25 6.67 10.79
CA HIS A 79 -15.98 7.14 11.31
C HIS A 79 -14.82 6.59 10.45
N TYR A 80 -13.82 7.42 10.18
CA TYR A 80 -12.56 7.02 9.56
C TYR A 80 -11.41 7.24 10.54
N ASP A 81 -10.58 6.24 10.69
CA ASP A 81 -9.41 6.28 11.57
C ASP A 81 -8.32 7.18 11.00
N GLU A 82 -8.12 7.13 9.69
CA GLU A 82 -7.17 7.98 8.98
C GLU A 82 -7.65 8.39 7.60
N ILE A 83 -7.20 9.58 7.20
CA ILE A 83 -7.31 10.12 5.84
C ILE A 83 -5.89 10.33 5.33
N ILE A 84 -5.47 9.42 4.45
CA ILE A 84 -4.12 9.33 3.91
C ILE A 84 -4.05 10.07 2.58
N PHE A 85 -3.03 10.90 2.38
CA PHE A 85 -2.70 11.48 1.10
C PHE A 85 -1.43 10.83 0.54
N THR A 86 -1.48 10.30 -0.68
CA THR A 86 -0.31 9.78 -1.37
C THR A 86 0.48 10.91 -2.01
N SER A 87 1.67 11.18 -1.47
CA SER A 87 2.51 12.32 -1.83
C SER A 87 3.99 11.92 -1.82
N PRO A 88 4.82 12.43 -2.74
CA PRO A 88 6.28 12.15 -2.72
C PRO A 88 6.98 12.74 -1.48
N ASP A 89 6.41 13.77 -0.87
CA ASP A 89 6.93 14.44 0.32
C ASP A 89 6.37 13.91 1.64
N GLY A 90 5.57 12.83 1.60
CA GLY A 90 5.05 12.14 2.78
C GLY A 90 6.10 11.28 3.50
N ILE A 91 5.69 10.71 4.64
CA ILE A 91 6.49 9.73 5.38
C ILE A 91 6.73 8.51 4.49
N ARG A 92 7.96 7.99 4.46
CA ARG A 92 8.29 6.82 3.66
C ARG A 92 7.54 5.59 4.17
N TYR A 93 6.84 4.94 3.25
CA TYR A 93 6.08 3.72 3.50
C TYR A 93 6.99 2.51 3.63
N ASP A 94 6.77 1.71 4.66
CA ASP A 94 7.47 0.46 4.94
C ASP A 94 6.52 -0.60 5.51
N GLN A 95 7.05 -1.76 5.89
CA GLN A 95 6.25 -2.86 6.43
C GLN A 95 5.65 -2.53 7.81
N HIS A 96 6.35 -1.76 8.64
CA HIS A 96 5.82 -1.33 9.95
C HIS A 96 4.57 -0.46 9.78
N GLU A 97 4.60 0.44 8.81
CA GLU A 97 3.45 1.27 8.50
C GLU A 97 2.30 0.44 7.91
N ALA A 98 2.59 -0.57 7.06
CA ALA A 98 1.57 -1.52 6.59
C ALA A 98 0.93 -2.29 7.75
N ASN A 99 1.75 -2.80 8.69
CA ASN A 99 1.28 -3.51 9.88
C ASN A 99 0.38 -2.60 10.73
N ARG A 100 0.78 -1.35 10.96
CA ARG A 100 -0.02 -0.37 11.69
C ARG A 100 -1.36 -0.10 11.01
N LEU A 101 -1.36 0.16 9.71
CA LEU A 101 -2.58 0.44 8.95
C LEU A 101 -3.53 -0.76 8.92
N SER A 102 -3.01 -1.99 8.92
CA SER A 102 -3.85 -3.20 8.93
C SER A 102 -4.65 -3.40 10.22
N THR A 103 -4.31 -2.68 11.30
CA THR A 103 -5.06 -2.71 12.57
C THR A 103 -6.22 -1.72 12.60
N LEU A 104 -6.36 -0.85 11.60
CA LEU A 104 -7.44 0.13 11.52
C LEU A 104 -8.71 -0.49 10.90
N GLU A 105 -9.85 0.13 11.15
CA GLU A 105 -11.13 -0.34 10.64
C GLU A 105 -11.51 0.32 9.31
N ASN A 106 -11.35 1.65 9.22
CA ASN A 106 -11.76 2.43 8.05
C ASN A 106 -10.72 3.49 7.70
N ILE A 107 -10.24 3.49 6.47
CA ILE A 107 -9.30 4.50 5.97
C ILE A 107 -9.78 5.10 4.65
N ILE A 108 -9.45 6.38 4.45
CA ILE A 108 -9.56 7.05 3.16
C ILE A 108 -8.15 7.21 2.59
N ILE A 109 -7.97 6.94 1.29
CA ILE A 109 -6.73 7.23 0.57
C ILE A 109 -7.04 8.22 -0.55
N LEU A 110 -6.52 9.44 -0.43
CA LEU A 110 -6.61 10.45 -1.48
C LEU A 110 -5.42 10.33 -2.43
N CYS A 111 -5.70 10.09 -3.70
CA CYS A 111 -4.71 10.07 -4.77
C CYS A 111 -4.46 11.49 -5.27
N GLY A 112 -3.22 11.97 -5.17
CA GLY A 112 -2.79 13.21 -5.80
C GLY A 112 -2.74 13.09 -7.31
N HIS A 113 -2.98 14.20 -8.00
CA HIS A 113 -2.86 14.29 -9.45
C HIS A 113 -2.42 15.71 -9.87
N TYR A 114 -2.15 15.92 -11.17
CA TYR A 114 -1.69 17.19 -11.72
C TYR A 114 -0.34 17.63 -11.12
N LYS A 115 -0.18 18.94 -10.84
CA LYS A 115 0.99 19.49 -10.14
C LYS A 115 0.93 19.23 -8.63
N GLY A 116 -0.26 18.98 -8.11
CA GLY A 116 -0.54 18.76 -6.69
C GLY A 116 -2.00 19.03 -6.36
N ILE A 117 -2.26 19.16 -5.08
CA ILE A 117 -3.60 19.45 -4.53
C ILE A 117 -3.57 20.80 -3.83
N ASP A 118 -4.73 21.46 -3.71
CA ASP A 118 -4.87 22.68 -2.90
C ASP A 118 -4.34 22.41 -1.48
N TYR A 119 -3.43 23.24 -1.00
CA TYR A 119 -2.71 23.00 0.25
C TYR A 119 -3.62 22.93 1.47
N ARG A 120 -4.77 23.61 1.43
CA ARG A 120 -5.80 23.56 2.49
C ARG A 120 -6.38 22.17 2.70
N ILE A 121 -6.35 21.30 1.66
CA ILE A 121 -6.70 19.88 1.81
C ILE A 121 -5.71 19.19 2.74
N ARG A 122 -4.41 19.43 2.54
CA ARG A 122 -3.34 18.86 3.39
C ARG A 122 -3.46 19.36 4.83
N GLU A 123 -3.71 20.65 5.03
CA GLU A 123 -3.76 21.26 6.35
C GLU A 123 -4.99 20.87 7.18
N HIS A 124 -6.14 20.66 6.53
CA HIS A 124 -7.41 20.56 7.25
C HIS A 124 -8.12 19.20 7.11
N LEU A 125 -7.79 18.41 6.09
CA LEU A 125 -8.52 17.16 5.82
C LEU A 125 -7.65 15.93 5.96
N ILE A 126 -6.35 16.03 5.73
CA ILE A 126 -5.42 14.91 5.74
C ILE A 126 -4.89 14.69 7.17
N THR A 127 -4.89 13.43 7.62
CA THR A 127 -4.30 13.04 8.90
C THR A 127 -2.88 12.49 8.75
N ARG A 128 -2.55 11.97 7.56
CA ARG A 128 -1.25 11.37 7.26
C ARG A 128 -0.89 11.49 5.78
N GLU A 129 0.35 11.79 5.50
CA GLU A 129 0.91 11.78 4.15
C GLU A 129 1.92 10.66 4.00
N ILE A 130 1.79 9.86 2.94
CA ILE A 130 2.62 8.67 2.71
C ILE A 130 3.28 8.75 1.33
N SER A 131 4.60 8.51 1.32
CA SER A 131 5.42 8.34 0.11
C SER A 131 5.80 6.88 -0.07
N VAL A 132 5.61 6.32 -1.24
CA VAL A 132 6.05 4.95 -1.58
C VAL A 132 7.51 4.90 -2.08
N GLY A 133 8.21 6.02 -2.07
CA GLY A 133 9.62 6.12 -2.44
C GLY A 133 10.00 7.49 -2.99
N ASP A 134 11.30 7.75 -3.10
CA ASP A 134 11.89 9.03 -3.52
C ASP A 134 11.90 9.14 -5.06
N TYR A 135 10.72 9.10 -5.66
CA TYR A 135 10.48 9.30 -7.09
C TYR A 135 9.09 9.87 -7.33
N VAL A 136 8.89 10.49 -8.49
CA VAL A 136 7.63 11.12 -8.85
C VAL A 136 6.85 10.23 -9.82
N LEU A 137 5.58 9.98 -9.51
CA LEU A 137 4.62 9.30 -10.37
C LEU A 137 3.70 10.32 -11.04
N THR A 138 2.96 9.89 -12.07
CA THR A 138 1.97 10.73 -12.77
C THR A 138 0.72 11.02 -11.93
N GLY A 139 0.47 10.19 -10.91
CA GLY A 139 -0.65 10.31 -9.96
C GLY A 139 -0.46 9.39 -8.78
N GLY A 140 -1.31 9.51 -7.78
CA GLY A 140 -1.24 8.75 -6.53
C GLY A 140 -1.88 7.36 -6.58
N GLU A 141 -2.50 6.98 -7.68
CA GLU A 141 -3.29 5.75 -7.81
C GLU A 141 -2.46 4.49 -7.62
N LEU A 142 -1.27 4.42 -8.23
CA LEU A 142 -0.37 3.27 -8.05
C LEU A 142 0.15 3.18 -6.61
N ALA A 143 0.44 4.31 -5.99
CA ALA A 143 0.81 4.35 -4.58
C ALA A 143 -0.34 3.87 -3.68
N ALA A 144 -1.59 4.30 -3.95
CA ALA A 144 -2.77 3.81 -3.25
C ALA A 144 -2.96 2.29 -3.43
N ALA A 145 -2.71 1.75 -4.63
CA ALA A 145 -2.77 0.32 -4.89
C ALA A 145 -1.70 -0.45 -4.10
N ILE A 146 -0.45 0.05 -4.02
CA ILE A 146 0.63 -0.54 -3.21
C ILE A 146 0.24 -0.59 -1.73
N ILE A 147 -0.25 0.52 -1.18
CA ILE A 147 -0.68 0.61 0.21
C ILE A 147 -1.85 -0.36 0.45
N THR A 148 -2.84 -0.38 -0.43
CA THR A 148 -4.01 -1.26 -0.30
C THR A 148 -3.61 -2.74 -0.33
N ASP A 149 -2.75 -3.14 -1.27
CA ASP A 149 -2.29 -4.53 -1.38
C ASP A 149 -1.52 -4.98 -0.14
N SER A 150 -0.55 -4.17 0.30
CA SER A 150 0.29 -4.50 1.45
C SER A 150 -0.48 -4.53 2.77
N VAL A 151 -1.54 -3.73 2.91
CA VAL A 151 -2.42 -3.72 4.10
C VAL A 151 -3.39 -4.90 4.07
N VAL A 152 -4.09 -5.11 2.96
CA VAL A 152 -5.15 -6.14 2.86
C VAL A 152 -4.58 -7.55 3.04
N ARG A 153 -3.37 -7.82 2.53
CA ARG A 153 -2.73 -9.13 2.71
C ARG A 153 -2.41 -9.48 4.17
N LEU A 154 -2.37 -8.50 5.08
CA LEU A 154 -2.14 -8.68 6.52
C LEU A 154 -3.43 -8.93 7.31
N LEU A 155 -4.59 -8.74 6.70
CA LEU A 155 -5.86 -8.96 7.38
C LEU A 155 -6.07 -10.46 7.66
N PRO A 156 -6.51 -10.84 8.87
CA PRO A 156 -6.79 -12.24 9.19
C PRO A 156 -7.75 -12.87 8.18
N GLY A 157 -7.38 -14.01 7.63
CA GLY A 157 -8.16 -14.75 6.64
C GLY A 157 -7.99 -14.29 5.18
N ALA A 158 -7.31 -13.17 4.90
CA ALA A 158 -7.08 -12.69 3.53
C ALA A 158 -6.12 -13.59 2.75
N ILE A 159 -5.14 -14.20 3.42
CA ILE A 159 -4.22 -15.19 2.86
C ILE A 159 -4.53 -16.55 3.49
N VAL A 160 -4.53 -17.61 2.66
CA VAL A 160 -4.86 -18.99 3.08
C VAL A 160 -3.89 -19.54 4.14
N ASP A 161 -2.61 -19.16 4.04
CA ASP A 161 -1.57 -19.54 5.02
C ASP A 161 -1.11 -18.28 5.76
N GLU A 162 -1.73 -18.01 6.90
CA GLU A 162 -1.40 -16.86 7.75
C GLU A 162 0.06 -16.88 8.24
N ALA A 163 0.64 -18.07 8.43
CA ALA A 163 2.04 -18.21 8.80
C ALA A 163 2.99 -17.67 7.71
N SER A 164 2.57 -17.70 6.44
CA SER A 164 3.34 -17.15 5.33
C SER A 164 3.53 -15.65 5.47
N ALA A 165 2.51 -14.91 5.92
CA ALA A 165 2.62 -13.46 6.10
C ALA A 165 3.59 -13.08 7.24
N LEU A 166 3.68 -13.93 8.27
CA LEU A 166 4.57 -13.70 9.42
C LEU A 166 6.05 -14.00 9.12
N THR A 167 6.33 -14.80 8.08
CA THR A 167 7.69 -15.17 7.67
C THR A 167 8.21 -14.42 6.46
N ASP A 168 7.45 -13.42 5.99
CA ASP A 168 7.86 -12.56 4.88
C ASP A 168 8.97 -11.58 5.30
N CYS A 169 9.63 -11.00 4.28
CA CYS A 169 10.64 -9.95 4.49
C CYS A 169 10.08 -8.80 5.35
N PHE A 170 10.95 -8.22 6.18
CA PHE A 170 10.69 -7.02 6.97
C PHE A 170 9.73 -7.18 8.15
N GLN A 171 9.29 -8.38 8.49
CA GLN A 171 8.47 -8.57 9.70
C GLN A 171 9.33 -8.44 10.98
N ASP A 172 10.56 -8.96 10.93
CA ASP A 172 11.56 -8.90 12.01
C ASP A 172 12.80 -8.11 11.55
N ASP A 173 12.61 -7.09 10.71
CA ASP A 173 13.69 -6.29 10.10
C ASP A 173 14.74 -7.10 9.33
N LEU A 174 14.37 -8.31 8.91
CA LEU A 174 15.21 -9.19 8.13
C LEU A 174 14.64 -9.43 6.72
N LEU A 175 15.53 -9.75 5.78
CA LEU A 175 15.15 -10.33 4.51
C LEU A 175 14.85 -11.81 4.67
N ALA A 176 13.82 -12.32 3.97
CA ALA A 176 13.50 -13.74 3.98
C ALA A 176 14.68 -14.63 3.52
N PRO A 177 14.84 -15.83 4.07
CA PRO A 177 15.84 -16.78 3.62
C PRO A 177 15.57 -17.22 2.17
N PRO A 178 16.57 -17.79 1.46
CA PRO A 178 16.36 -18.38 0.15
C PRO A 178 15.35 -19.53 0.19
N VAL A 179 14.42 -19.53 -0.75
CA VAL A 179 13.44 -20.60 -0.92
C VAL A 179 13.74 -21.41 -2.18
N TYR A 180 13.49 -22.72 -2.12
CA TYR A 180 13.71 -23.64 -3.22
C TYR A 180 12.47 -24.48 -3.47
N THR A 181 12.27 -24.88 -4.73
CA THR A 181 11.19 -25.78 -5.15
C THR A 181 11.75 -26.98 -5.91
N ARG A 182 10.92 -27.93 -6.23
CA ARG A 182 11.25 -29.10 -7.06
C ARG A 182 11.57 -28.67 -8.50
N PRO A 183 12.53 -29.38 -9.15
CA PRO A 183 13.29 -30.54 -8.71
C PRO A 183 14.45 -30.19 -7.76
N ALA A 184 14.95 -31.14 -6.98
CA ALA A 184 16.06 -30.93 -6.04
C ALA A 184 17.41 -30.62 -6.73
N GLU A 185 17.55 -30.97 -8.01
CA GLU A 185 18.68 -30.59 -8.85
C GLU A 185 18.20 -30.22 -10.25
N PHE A 186 18.73 -29.08 -10.75
CA PHE A 186 18.46 -28.57 -12.09
C PHE A 186 19.73 -28.00 -12.71
N ASN A 187 20.18 -28.49 -13.84
CA ASN A 187 21.42 -28.07 -14.52
C ASN A 187 22.69 -28.08 -13.63
N GLY A 188 22.79 -29.04 -12.69
CA GLY A 188 23.88 -29.09 -11.72
C GLY A 188 23.73 -28.14 -10.51
N TRP A 189 22.68 -27.34 -10.46
CA TRP A 189 22.36 -26.50 -9.32
C TRP A 189 21.49 -27.28 -8.34
N LYS A 190 21.96 -27.40 -7.09
CA LYS A 190 21.33 -28.24 -6.07
C LYS A 190 20.64 -27.43 -5.00
N VAL A 191 19.52 -27.98 -4.52
CA VAL A 191 18.92 -27.53 -3.26
C VAL A 191 19.87 -27.89 -2.11
N PRO A 192 20.11 -27.03 -1.12
CA PRO A 192 20.91 -27.35 0.06
C PRO A 192 20.41 -28.61 0.77
N ASP A 193 21.34 -29.54 1.12
CA ASP A 193 21.01 -30.85 1.70
C ASP A 193 20.21 -30.72 3.00
N VAL A 194 20.46 -29.64 3.81
CA VAL A 194 19.73 -29.39 5.04
C VAL A 194 18.23 -29.25 4.81
N LEU A 195 17.80 -28.66 3.68
CA LEU A 195 16.38 -28.50 3.33
C LEU A 195 15.73 -29.84 2.89
N LEU A 196 16.52 -30.82 2.55
CA LEU A 196 16.08 -32.17 2.17
C LEU A 196 16.13 -33.16 3.33
N SER A 197 16.70 -32.76 4.48
CA SER A 197 16.97 -33.67 5.61
C SER A 197 15.71 -34.09 6.38
N GLY A 198 14.64 -33.29 6.35
CA GLY A 198 13.46 -33.47 7.21
C GLY A 198 13.68 -33.11 8.68
N ASN A 199 14.87 -32.59 9.05
CA ASN A 199 15.16 -32.13 10.39
C ASN A 199 14.74 -30.65 10.52
N PHE A 200 13.52 -30.41 10.99
CA PHE A 200 12.92 -29.06 11.06
C PHE A 200 13.75 -28.10 11.94
N ALA A 201 14.42 -28.58 12.98
CA ALA A 201 15.25 -27.73 13.84
C ALA A 201 16.50 -27.21 13.09
N GLU A 202 17.17 -28.06 12.33
CA GLU A 202 18.32 -27.68 11.50
C GLU A 202 17.89 -26.80 10.32
N ILE A 203 16.72 -27.08 9.73
CA ILE A 203 16.15 -26.26 8.66
C ILE A 203 15.88 -24.84 9.19
N ALA A 204 15.19 -24.68 10.32
CA ALA A 204 14.91 -23.39 10.93
C ALA A 204 16.21 -22.62 11.23
N LYS A 205 17.18 -23.26 11.87
CA LYS A 205 18.48 -22.64 12.14
C LYS A 205 19.18 -22.15 10.87
N TRP A 206 19.17 -22.97 9.81
CA TRP A 206 19.74 -22.60 8.51
C TRP A 206 19.00 -21.41 7.90
N GLN A 207 17.68 -21.39 7.99
CA GLN A 207 16.86 -20.29 7.48
C GLN A 207 17.20 -18.98 8.18
N ASP A 208 17.31 -18.96 9.52
CA ASP A 208 17.70 -17.80 10.31
C ASP A 208 19.10 -17.30 9.93
N GLU A 209 20.08 -18.21 9.82
CA GLU A 209 21.44 -17.86 9.40
C GLU A 209 21.47 -17.27 8.00
N GLN A 210 20.68 -17.80 7.05
CA GLN A 210 20.60 -17.24 5.70
C GLN A 210 19.88 -15.90 5.65
N ALA A 211 18.80 -15.73 6.42
CA ALA A 211 18.09 -14.47 6.53
C ALA A 211 19.03 -13.36 7.03
N TYR A 212 19.75 -13.61 8.13
CA TYR A 212 20.72 -12.66 8.66
C TYR A 212 21.86 -12.35 7.70
N ALA A 213 22.47 -13.38 7.08
CA ALA A 213 23.57 -13.20 6.14
C ALA A 213 23.14 -12.38 4.90
N ARG A 214 21.94 -12.63 4.38
CA ARG A 214 21.37 -11.89 3.26
C ARG A 214 21.08 -10.43 3.63
N THR A 215 20.49 -10.21 4.81
CA THR A 215 20.19 -8.87 5.31
C THR A 215 21.48 -8.08 5.45
N LYS A 216 22.50 -8.65 6.10
CA LYS A 216 23.80 -8.01 6.24
C LYS A 216 24.48 -7.66 4.91
N ALA A 217 24.30 -8.49 3.88
CA ALA A 217 24.91 -8.28 2.58
C ALA A 217 24.15 -7.27 1.70
N LEU A 218 22.82 -7.27 1.75
CA LEU A 218 21.97 -6.55 0.80
C LEU A 218 21.29 -5.32 1.42
N ARG A 219 20.97 -5.39 2.71
CA ARG A 219 20.26 -4.34 3.44
C ARG A 219 20.84 -4.19 4.86
N PRO A 220 22.13 -3.82 4.98
CA PRO A 220 22.78 -3.63 6.29
C PRO A 220 22.09 -2.55 7.14
N ASP A 221 21.43 -1.60 6.49
CA ASP A 221 20.62 -0.56 7.11
C ASP A 221 19.50 -1.09 8.03
N LEU A 222 19.00 -2.29 7.76
CA LEU A 222 17.96 -2.94 8.60
C LEU A 222 18.53 -3.53 9.91
N LEU A 223 19.87 -3.63 10.04
CA LEU A 223 20.54 -4.15 11.24
C LEU A 223 21.17 -3.04 12.10
N GLU A 224 21.05 -1.78 11.64
CA GLU A 224 21.52 -0.60 12.38
C GLU A 224 20.34 -0.07 13.22
N GLU A 225 20.53 0.01 14.55
CA GLU A 225 19.58 0.62 15.49
C GLU A 225 19.52 2.14 15.35
#